data_6fabe084d35deb8b6d7cf45f33a80d4e
#
_entry.id   6fabe084d35deb8b6d7cf45f33a80d4e
#
_cell.length_a   1.000
_cell.length_b   1.000
_cell.length_c   1.000
_cell.angle_alpha   90.00
_cell.angle_beta   90.00
_cell.angle_gamma   90.00
#
_symmetry.space_group_name_H-M   'P 1'
#
loop_
_entity.id
_entity.type
_entity.pdbx_description
1 polymer ?
#
loop_
_entity_poly.entity_id
_entity_poly.type
_entity_poly.pdbx_seq_one_letter_code
_entity_poly.pdbx_strand_id
1 'polypeptide(L)'
;MRSILSLAGACAAGALVFAAAGLAGQPVTQTLNPPAPSYYTCNTVGNGTICTGNPPTESYGPIDTALEGIPIVCGSGAGAFDVFDQATDQVSARRVYDADGNLVRRVLTDDYTFGQFSNPLTGAIVPYGQSDMRTDVLAVPGDLGSATETTTWNIHYHAAGDGAPVFTHTGRTITTPDGTIEFRAGQLDFLNVFVDGETALLEPICAALGG
;
A
#
# COMPACT_ATOMS: atom_id res chain seq x y z
N MET A 1 -43.18 -66.55 -11.01
CA MET A 1 -43.19 -65.80 -12.26
C MET A 1 -43.68 -64.39 -11.98
N ARG A 2 -42.82 -63.44 -11.88
CA ARG A 2 -43.12 -61.99 -11.82
C ARG A 2 -42.08 -61.25 -12.62
N SER A 3 -42.50 -60.71 -13.74
CA SER A 3 -41.69 -59.88 -14.64
C SER A 3 -41.49 -58.50 -14.03
N ILE A 4 -40.21 -58.04 -14.00
CA ILE A 4 -39.84 -56.70 -13.61
C ILE A 4 -39.49 -55.95 -14.90
N LEU A 5 -40.32 -54.95 -15.22
CA LEU A 5 -40.04 -53.97 -16.27
C LEU A 5 -39.01 -52.97 -15.79
N SER A 6 -37.88 -52.90 -16.48
CA SER A 6 -36.91 -51.82 -16.26
C SER A 6 -37.25 -50.63 -17.13
N LEU A 7 -37.63 -49.49 -16.46
CA LEU A 7 -37.70 -48.20 -17.12
C LEU A 7 -36.30 -47.56 -17.11
N ALA A 8 -35.72 -47.42 -18.28
CA ALA A 8 -34.52 -46.62 -18.47
C ALA A 8 -34.91 -45.15 -18.66
N GLY A 9 -34.69 -44.34 -17.66
CA GLY A 9 -34.83 -42.90 -17.72
C GLY A 9 -33.58 -42.22 -18.26
N ALA A 10 -33.65 -41.67 -19.46
CA ALA A 10 -32.55 -40.85 -20.02
C ALA A 10 -32.58 -39.45 -19.37
N CYS A 11 -31.65 -39.17 -18.47
CA CYS A 11 -31.36 -37.81 -17.99
C CYS A 11 -30.55 -37.07 -19.04
N ALA A 12 -31.20 -36.18 -19.80
CA ALA A 12 -30.54 -35.19 -20.64
C ALA A 12 -29.95 -34.11 -19.73
N ALA A 13 -28.63 -34.17 -19.46
CA ALA A 13 -27.91 -33.10 -18.79
C ALA A 13 -27.73 -31.93 -19.77
N GLY A 14 -28.61 -30.94 -19.71
CA GLY A 14 -28.43 -29.68 -20.39
C GLY A 14 -27.30 -28.87 -19.72
N ALA A 15 -26.13 -28.84 -20.34
CA ALA A 15 -25.05 -27.93 -19.91
C ALA A 15 -25.45 -26.49 -20.26
N LEU A 16 -25.91 -25.74 -19.26
CA LEU A 16 -26.04 -24.28 -19.34
C LEU A 16 -24.64 -23.68 -19.38
N VAL A 17 -24.13 -23.40 -20.56
CA VAL A 17 -22.95 -22.58 -20.76
C VAL A 17 -23.33 -21.13 -20.44
N PHE A 18 -23.06 -20.68 -19.23
CA PHE A 18 -23.05 -19.26 -18.90
C PHE A 18 -21.85 -18.65 -19.62
N ALA A 19 -22.06 -18.07 -20.78
CA ALA A 19 -21.13 -17.13 -21.37
C ALA A 19 -21.05 -15.95 -20.38
N ALA A 20 -19.96 -15.87 -19.61
CA ALA A 20 -19.59 -14.67 -18.90
C ALA A 20 -19.31 -13.61 -19.99
N ALA A 21 -20.33 -12.83 -20.34
CA ALA A 21 -20.14 -11.60 -21.10
C ALA A 21 -19.25 -10.72 -20.20
N GLY A 22 -17.94 -10.71 -20.48
CA GLY A 22 -17.03 -9.75 -19.90
C GLY A 22 -17.65 -8.38 -20.18
N LEU A 23 -18.05 -7.68 -19.12
CA LEU A 23 -18.46 -6.29 -19.21
C LEU A 23 -17.23 -5.50 -19.65
N ALA A 24 -16.97 -5.43 -20.96
CA ALA A 24 -16.06 -4.46 -21.50
C ALA A 24 -16.62 -3.10 -21.08
N GLY A 25 -15.93 -2.42 -20.18
CA GLY A 25 -16.36 -1.12 -19.68
C GLY A 25 -16.56 -0.17 -20.85
N GLN A 26 -17.59 0.66 -20.76
CA GLN A 26 -17.85 1.67 -21.80
C GLN A 26 -16.73 2.71 -21.77
N PRO A 27 -16.26 3.20 -22.93
CA PRO A 27 -15.28 4.28 -22.99
C PRO A 27 -15.76 5.50 -22.20
N VAL A 28 -14.85 6.11 -21.45
CA VAL A 28 -15.14 7.32 -20.69
C VAL A 28 -15.26 8.49 -21.64
N THR A 29 -16.41 9.16 -21.63
CA THR A 29 -16.69 10.32 -22.46
C THR A 29 -16.63 11.63 -21.69
N GLN A 30 -16.63 11.58 -20.36
CA GLN A 30 -16.58 12.76 -19.50
C GLN A 30 -15.15 13.25 -19.27
N THR A 31 -14.98 14.55 -19.07
CA THR A 31 -13.71 15.13 -18.63
C THR A 31 -13.48 14.83 -17.15
N LEU A 32 -12.33 14.23 -16.82
CA LEU A 32 -11.97 13.88 -15.45
C LEU A 32 -11.20 15.01 -14.77
N ASN A 33 -11.51 15.29 -13.50
CA ASN A 33 -10.89 16.32 -12.68
C ASN A 33 -10.47 15.76 -11.30
N PRO A 34 -9.16 15.69 -10.97
CA PRO A 34 -8.05 15.86 -11.89
C PRO A 34 -8.02 14.73 -12.94
N PRO A 35 -7.38 14.94 -14.09
CA PRO A 35 -7.30 13.90 -15.12
C PRO A 35 -6.58 12.65 -14.58
N ALA A 36 -7.00 11.48 -15.07
CA ALA A 36 -6.30 10.25 -14.77
C ALA A 36 -4.94 10.23 -15.52
N PRO A 37 -3.83 9.87 -14.86
CA PRO A 37 -2.56 9.63 -15.54
C PRO A 37 -2.67 8.60 -16.66
N SER A 38 -1.78 8.67 -17.63
CA SER A 38 -1.83 7.86 -18.86
C SER A 38 -1.72 6.34 -18.65
N TYR A 39 -1.16 5.92 -17.51
CA TYR A 39 -1.05 4.51 -17.14
C TYR A 39 -2.33 3.94 -16.51
N TYR A 40 -3.40 4.75 -16.37
CA TYR A 40 -4.70 4.26 -15.91
C TYR A 40 -5.56 3.80 -17.08
N THR A 41 -6.32 2.73 -16.84
CA THR A 41 -7.45 2.32 -17.67
C THR A 41 -8.73 2.70 -16.97
N CYS A 42 -9.57 3.48 -17.65
CA CYS A 42 -10.79 4.03 -17.09
C CYS A 42 -12.03 3.41 -17.76
N ASN A 43 -13.03 3.10 -16.93
CA ASN A 43 -14.30 2.55 -17.37
C ASN A 43 -15.46 3.27 -16.69
N THR A 44 -16.54 3.50 -17.44
CA THR A 44 -17.78 4.01 -16.87
C THR A 44 -18.47 2.92 -16.03
N VAL A 45 -18.85 3.27 -14.80
CA VAL A 45 -19.55 2.37 -13.87
C VAL A 45 -20.73 3.12 -13.25
N GLY A 46 -21.94 2.71 -13.63
CA GLY A 46 -23.15 3.48 -13.27
C GLY A 46 -23.09 4.89 -13.88
N ASN A 47 -23.21 5.90 -13.04
CA ASN A 47 -23.15 7.31 -13.46
C ASN A 47 -21.74 7.91 -13.31
N GLY A 48 -20.75 7.17 -12.80
CA GLY A 48 -19.40 7.66 -12.57
C GLY A 48 -18.36 6.89 -13.36
N THR A 49 -17.09 7.15 -13.05
CA THR A 49 -15.94 6.52 -13.69
C THR A 49 -15.01 5.90 -12.67
N ILE A 50 -14.55 4.68 -12.94
CA ILE A 50 -13.48 4.04 -12.17
C ILE A 50 -12.26 3.88 -13.07
N CYS A 51 -11.12 4.38 -12.61
CA CYS A 51 -9.83 4.23 -13.26
C CYS A 51 -8.91 3.38 -12.38
N THR A 52 -8.30 2.37 -12.97
CA THR A 52 -7.30 1.52 -12.31
C THR A 52 -6.01 1.55 -13.09
N GLY A 53 -4.89 1.52 -12.41
CA GLY A 53 -3.58 1.52 -13.06
C GLY A 53 -2.47 1.21 -12.08
N ASN A 54 -1.32 0.87 -12.63
CA ASN A 54 -0.10 0.66 -11.88
C ASN A 54 0.88 1.77 -12.29
N PRO A 55 1.23 2.69 -11.39
CA PRO A 55 2.37 3.57 -11.59
C PRO A 55 3.61 2.75 -11.98
N PRO A 56 4.57 3.35 -12.69
CA PRO A 56 5.85 2.69 -12.91
C PRO A 56 6.47 2.26 -11.58
N THR A 57 7.07 1.06 -11.57
CA THR A 57 7.87 0.59 -10.43
C THR A 57 8.97 1.60 -10.14
N GLU A 58 9.07 2.03 -8.89
CA GLU A 58 10.11 2.94 -8.44
C GLU A 58 11.16 2.18 -7.64
N SER A 59 12.44 2.53 -7.87
CA SER A 59 13.56 2.02 -7.08
C SER A 59 14.39 3.21 -6.64
N TYR A 60 14.75 3.24 -5.37
CA TYR A 60 15.55 4.30 -4.81
C TYR A 60 16.63 3.75 -3.87
N GLY A 61 17.58 4.59 -3.55
CA GLY A 61 18.64 4.32 -2.58
C GLY A 61 19.89 3.64 -3.16
N PRO A 62 20.87 3.38 -2.29
CA PRO A 62 20.81 3.77 -0.87
C PRO A 62 20.76 5.29 -0.69
N ILE A 63 19.84 5.77 0.14
CA ILE A 63 19.64 7.19 0.46
C ILE A 63 19.62 7.35 2.00
N ASP A 64 20.16 8.45 2.50
CA ASP A 64 20.09 8.80 3.91
C ASP A 64 18.62 8.98 4.34
N THR A 65 18.19 8.26 5.38
CA THR A 65 16.83 8.32 5.90
C THR A 65 16.40 9.73 6.32
N ALA A 66 17.34 10.61 6.64
CA ALA A 66 17.06 12.01 6.92
C ALA A 66 16.49 12.75 5.70
N LEU A 67 16.87 12.37 4.47
CA LEU A 67 16.33 12.95 3.23
C LEU A 67 14.90 12.49 2.96
N GLU A 68 14.48 11.40 3.58
CA GLU A 68 13.10 10.88 3.52
C GLU A 68 12.21 11.43 4.63
N GLY A 69 12.76 12.28 5.50
CA GLY A 69 12.05 12.87 6.64
C GLY A 69 11.93 11.95 7.86
N ILE A 70 12.65 10.83 7.88
CA ILE A 70 12.69 9.85 8.99
C ILE A 70 14.13 9.64 9.48
N PRO A 71 14.82 10.67 10.00
CA PRO A 71 16.23 10.61 10.35
C PRO A 71 16.49 9.52 11.39
N ILE A 72 17.18 8.45 11.01
CA ILE A 72 17.62 7.38 11.89
C ILE A 72 19.13 7.47 12.04
N VAL A 73 19.59 7.77 13.27
CA VAL A 73 21.01 7.82 13.62
C VAL A 73 21.29 6.74 14.65
N CYS A 74 22.21 5.85 14.35
CA CYS A 74 22.62 4.77 15.23
C CYS A 74 23.97 5.03 15.87
N GLY A 75 24.15 4.52 17.10
CA GLY A 75 25.40 4.69 17.86
C GLY A 75 25.52 6.06 18.52
N SER A 76 26.73 6.37 19.02
CA SER A 76 27.01 7.63 19.70
C SER A 76 28.47 8.07 19.52
N GLY A 77 28.73 9.36 19.64
CA GLY A 77 30.06 9.94 19.52
C GLY A 77 30.72 9.63 18.17
N ALA A 78 31.97 9.20 18.19
CA ALA A 78 32.74 8.90 16.97
C ALA A 78 32.28 7.63 16.24
N GLY A 79 31.43 6.83 16.86
CA GLY A 79 30.83 5.63 16.25
C GLY A 79 29.41 5.83 15.74
N ALA A 80 28.87 7.04 15.82
CA ALA A 80 27.56 7.34 15.26
C ALA A 80 27.58 7.29 13.72
N PHE A 81 26.48 6.78 13.14
CA PHE A 81 26.29 6.75 11.69
C PHE A 81 24.81 6.97 11.33
N ASP A 82 24.61 7.60 10.20
CA ASP A 82 23.30 7.75 9.60
C ASP A 82 22.89 6.43 8.92
N VAL A 83 21.63 6.04 9.08
CA VAL A 83 21.08 4.84 8.43
C VAL A 83 20.65 5.21 7.02
N PHE A 84 20.98 4.34 6.06
CA PHE A 84 20.58 4.49 4.67
C PHE A 84 19.46 3.51 4.35
N ASP A 85 18.47 3.98 3.59
CA ASP A 85 17.38 3.19 3.05
C ASP A 85 17.56 2.89 1.56
N GLN A 86 17.11 1.72 1.16
CA GLN A 86 17.03 1.32 -0.23
C GLN A 86 15.81 0.44 -0.42
N ALA A 87 14.97 0.77 -1.41
CA ALA A 87 13.79 -0.02 -1.69
C ALA A 87 13.43 -0.06 -3.18
N THR A 88 12.56 -1.01 -3.50
CA THR A 88 11.85 -1.12 -4.77
C THR A 88 10.40 -1.40 -4.47
N ASP A 89 9.52 -0.52 -4.89
CA ASP A 89 8.10 -0.61 -4.68
C ASP A 89 7.30 -0.90 -5.96
N GLN A 90 6.12 -1.47 -5.78
CA GLN A 90 5.10 -1.61 -6.80
C GLN A 90 3.80 -1.02 -6.27
N VAL A 91 3.33 0.03 -6.94
CA VAL A 91 2.09 0.69 -6.58
C VAL A 91 0.97 0.22 -7.49
N SER A 92 -0.16 -0.17 -6.90
CA SER A 92 -1.42 -0.29 -7.61
C SER A 92 -2.36 0.83 -7.17
N ALA A 93 -3.10 1.40 -8.12
CA ALA A 93 -3.87 2.58 -7.85
C ALA A 93 -5.27 2.52 -8.47
N ARG A 94 -6.25 3.03 -7.73
CA ARG A 94 -7.63 3.13 -8.16
C ARG A 94 -8.16 4.52 -7.86
N ARG A 95 -8.80 5.15 -8.85
CA ARG A 95 -9.51 6.42 -8.72
C ARG A 95 -10.99 6.24 -9.01
N VAL A 96 -11.83 6.87 -8.20
CA VAL A 96 -13.28 6.88 -8.37
C VAL A 96 -13.72 8.31 -8.62
N TYR A 97 -14.39 8.52 -9.73
CA TYR A 97 -14.94 9.81 -10.14
C TYR A 97 -16.47 9.75 -10.11
N ASP A 98 -17.08 10.83 -9.70
CA ASP A 98 -18.54 11.00 -9.69
C ASP A 98 -19.14 11.17 -11.10
N ALA A 99 -20.45 11.45 -11.17
CA ALA A 99 -21.16 11.67 -12.43
C ALA A 99 -20.71 12.92 -13.19
N ASP A 100 -20.14 13.90 -12.50
CA ASP A 100 -19.65 15.15 -13.08
C ASP A 100 -18.16 15.04 -13.48
N GLY A 101 -17.53 13.89 -13.24
CA GLY A 101 -16.13 13.63 -13.55
C GLY A 101 -15.15 14.09 -12.47
N ASN A 102 -15.62 14.51 -11.30
CA ASN A 102 -14.73 14.92 -10.22
C ASN A 102 -14.27 13.71 -9.40
N LEU A 103 -12.99 13.67 -9.07
CA LEU A 103 -12.43 12.65 -8.18
C LEU A 103 -13.06 12.77 -6.80
N VAL A 104 -13.58 11.66 -6.28
CA VAL A 104 -14.16 11.61 -4.92
C VAL A 104 -13.41 10.66 -4.01
N ARG A 105 -12.69 9.70 -4.58
CA ARG A 105 -11.91 8.72 -3.80
C ARG A 105 -10.70 8.23 -4.57
N ARG A 106 -9.59 8.02 -3.85
CA ARG A 106 -8.39 7.35 -4.35
C ARG A 106 -8.00 6.21 -3.41
N VAL A 107 -7.58 5.08 -3.97
CA VAL A 107 -6.98 3.98 -3.21
C VAL A 107 -5.64 3.70 -3.84
N LEU A 108 -4.61 3.62 -3.02
CA LEU A 108 -3.26 3.21 -3.39
C LEU A 108 -2.93 1.98 -2.55
N THR A 109 -2.35 0.97 -3.16
CA THR A 109 -1.72 -0.15 -2.47
C THR A 109 -0.27 -0.15 -2.88
N ASP A 110 0.60 -0.15 -1.90
CA ASP A 110 2.04 -0.05 -2.05
C ASP A 110 2.68 -1.33 -1.50
N ASP A 111 3.36 -2.07 -2.35
CA ASP A 111 3.99 -3.35 -2.03
C ASP A 111 5.49 -3.27 -2.34
N TYR A 112 6.32 -3.32 -1.32
CA TYR A 112 7.77 -3.34 -1.49
C TYR A 112 8.23 -4.75 -1.85
N THR A 113 8.76 -4.91 -3.05
CA THR A 113 9.36 -6.17 -3.52
C THR A 113 10.78 -6.35 -2.99
N PHE A 114 11.39 -5.27 -2.54
CA PHE A 114 12.69 -5.22 -1.89
C PHE A 114 12.75 -3.99 -0.99
N GLY A 115 13.27 -4.15 0.23
CA GLY A 115 13.52 -3.06 1.17
C GLY A 115 14.62 -3.44 2.15
N GLN A 116 15.52 -2.51 2.46
CA GLN A 116 16.56 -2.69 3.47
C GLN A 116 17.07 -1.36 4.02
N PHE A 117 17.31 -1.35 5.34
CA PHE A 117 18.20 -0.38 5.97
C PHE A 117 19.64 -0.85 5.94
N SER A 118 20.58 0.07 5.86
CA SER A 118 22.01 -0.26 5.84
C SER A 118 22.85 0.72 6.65
N ASN A 119 23.94 0.18 7.20
CA ASN A 119 25.02 0.95 7.78
C ASN A 119 26.10 1.20 6.69
N PRO A 120 26.30 2.44 6.24
CA PRO A 120 27.23 2.74 5.15
C PRO A 120 28.70 2.50 5.54
N LEU A 121 29.03 2.41 6.84
CA LEU A 121 30.42 2.20 7.32
C LEU A 121 30.81 0.72 7.31
N THR A 122 29.87 -0.18 7.59
CA THR A 122 30.14 -1.61 7.75
C THR A 122 29.52 -2.48 6.66
N GLY A 123 28.49 -1.97 5.98
CA GLY A 123 27.69 -2.73 5.04
C GLY A 123 26.67 -3.69 5.72
N ALA A 124 26.49 -3.59 7.06
CA ALA A 124 25.44 -4.34 7.74
C ALA A 124 24.07 -3.91 7.22
N ILE A 125 23.14 -4.85 7.09
CA ILE A 125 21.80 -4.62 6.57
C ILE A 125 20.71 -5.17 7.51
N VAL A 126 19.55 -4.49 7.49
CA VAL A 126 18.29 -4.93 8.09
C VAL A 126 17.23 -4.94 6.99
N PRO A 127 16.89 -6.10 6.44
CA PRO A 127 15.85 -6.18 5.42
C PRO A 127 14.47 -5.92 6.04
N TYR A 128 13.56 -5.38 5.22
CA TYR A 128 12.17 -5.22 5.60
C TYR A 128 11.22 -5.57 4.45
N GLY A 129 10.00 -5.97 4.82
CA GLY A 129 8.87 -6.08 3.94
C GLY A 129 7.84 -5.01 4.28
N GLN A 130 7.24 -4.41 3.27
CA GLN A 130 6.19 -3.43 3.42
C GLN A 130 5.04 -3.75 2.48
N SER A 131 3.83 -3.67 3.01
CA SER A 131 2.59 -3.61 2.22
C SER A 131 1.65 -2.67 2.95
N ASP A 132 1.28 -1.59 2.32
CA ASP A 132 0.32 -0.65 2.89
C ASP A 132 -0.78 -0.28 1.90
N MET A 133 -1.91 0.11 2.45
CA MET A 133 -3.05 0.57 1.68
C MET A 133 -3.51 1.93 2.19
N ARG A 134 -3.47 2.89 1.32
CA ARG A 134 -3.96 4.25 1.56
C ARG A 134 -5.28 4.48 0.83
N THR A 135 -6.24 5.02 1.53
CA THR A 135 -7.50 5.48 0.97
C THR A 135 -7.70 6.95 1.28
N ASP A 136 -7.86 7.76 0.23
CA ASP A 136 -8.21 9.17 0.32
C ASP A 136 -9.70 9.34 -0.03
N VAL A 137 -10.45 10.02 0.83
CA VAL A 137 -11.83 10.44 0.58
C VAL A 137 -11.87 11.97 0.55
N LEU A 138 -12.26 12.53 -0.59
CA LEU A 138 -12.24 13.97 -0.80
C LEU A 138 -13.54 14.62 -0.27
N ALA A 139 -13.39 15.59 0.63
CA ALA A 139 -14.52 16.37 1.12
C ALA A 139 -15.07 17.33 0.04
N VAL A 140 -14.17 17.84 -0.82
CA VAL A 140 -14.51 18.64 -2.00
C VAL A 140 -14.15 17.82 -3.24
N PRO A 141 -15.14 17.36 -4.04
CA PRO A 141 -14.87 16.58 -5.24
C PRO A 141 -13.89 17.29 -6.18
N GLY A 142 -12.86 16.55 -6.62
CA GLY A 142 -11.79 17.08 -7.49
C GLY A 142 -10.63 17.78 -6.77
N ASP A 143 -10.76 18.11 -5.49
CA ASP A 143 -9.71 18.75 -4.70
C ASP A 143 -8.98 17.74 -3.81
N LEU A 144 -7.79 17.32 -4.24
CA LEU A 144 -6.93 16.42 -3.46
C LEU A 144 -6.50 16.98 -2.10
N GLY A 145 -6.41 18.31 -1.97
CA GLY A 145 -6.08 18.97 -0.70
C GLY A 145 -7.18 18.85 0.35
N SER A 146 -8.40 18.44 -0.04
CA SER A 146 -9.52 18.22 0.87
C SER A 146 -9.64 16.77 1.39
N ALA A 147 -8.66 15.92 1.08
CA ALA A 147 -8.75 14.49 1.37
C ALA A 147 -8.53 14.17 2.85
N THR A 148 -9.44 13.37 3.41
CA THR A 148 -9.14 12.59 4.62
C THR A 148 -8.49 11.29 4.20
N GLU A 149 -7.28 11.06 4.70
CA GLU A 149 -6.49 9.87 4.41
C GLU A 149 -6.72 8.80 5.47
N THR A 150 -6.95 7.57 5.04
CA THR A 150 -6.87 6.39 5.90
C THR A 150 -5.77 5.51 5.38
N THR A 151 -4.73 5.26 6.20
CA THR A 151 -3.66 4.34 5.84
C THR A 151 -3.66 3.12 6.75
N THR A 152 -3.60 1.94 6.15
CA THR A 152 -3.35 0.68 6.83
C THR A 152 -1.92 0.26 6.54
N TRP A 153 -1.12 0.17 7.58
CA TRP A 153 0.30 -0.13 7.55
C TRP A 153 0.58 -1.60 7.83
N ASN A 154 1.55 -2.16 7.14
CA ASN A 154 2.06 -3.51 7.39
C ASN A 154 3.55 -3.59 7.01
N ILE A 155 4.41 -3.08 7.91
CA ILE A 155 5.85 -3.00 7.72
C ILE A 155 6.54 -3.78 8.83
N HIS A 156 7.46 -4.66 8.46
CA HIS A 156 8.22 -5.50 9.37
C HIS A 156 9.71 -5.46 9.03
N TYR A 157 10.53 -5.06 9.99
CA TYR A 157 11.98 -5.03 9.89
C TYR A 157 12.56 -6.25 10.61
N HIS A 158 13.44 -6.98 9.96
CA HIS A 158 14.01 -8.23 10.46
C HIS A 158 15.52 -8.08 10.67
N ALA A 159 16.05 -8.56 11.81
CA ALA A 159 17.47 -8.77 11.93
C ALA A 159 17.95 -9.80 10.90
N ALA A 160 19.24 -9.78 10.55
CA ALA A 160 19.83 -10.73 9.64
C ALA A 160 19.56 -12.17 10.10
N GLY A 161 18.81 -12.94 9.27
CA GLY A 161 18.31 -14.27 9.60
C GLY A 161 16.78 -14.29 9.76
N ASP A 162 16.18 -15.49 9.79
CA ASP A 162 14.72 -15.70 9.84
C ASP A 162 14.09 -15.43 11.23
N GLY A 163 14.57 -14.42 11.94
CA GLY A 163 14.09 -14.06 13.28
C GLY A 163 12.74 -13.34 13.29
N ALA A 164 12.19 -13.15 14.51
CA ALA A 164 11.05 -12.27 14.70
C ALA A 164 11.40 -10.83 14.27
N PRO A 165 10.41 -10.03 13.85
CA PRO A 165 10.64 -8.62 13.54
C PRO A 165 11.27 -7.89 14.73
N VAL A 166 12.31 -7.10 14.47
CA VAL A 166 12.97 -6.27 15.48
C VAL A 166 12.31 -4.91 15.64
N PHE A 167 11.52 -4.50 14.62
CA PHE A 167 10.77 -3.27 14.61
C PHE A 167 9.53 -3.48 13.74
N THR A 168 8.40 -2.93 14.15
CA THR A 168 7.11 -3.18 13.50
C THR A 168 6.33 -1.89 13.35
N HIS A 169 5.80 -1.64 12.14
CA HIS A 169 4.86 -0.55 11.92
C HIS A 169 3.60 -1.12 11.27
N THR A 170 2.71 -1.66 12.11
CA THR A 170 1.50 -2.36 11.68
C THR A 170 0.29 -1.79 12.39
N GLY A 171 -0.68 -1.33 11.61
CA GLY A 171 -1.86 -0.72 12.18
C GLY A 171 -2.59 0.18 11.21
N ARG A 172 -3.34 1.12 11.76
CA ARG A 172 -4.15 2.05 10.99
C ARG A 172 -4.06 3.47 11.52
N THR A 173 -3.97 4.42 10.60
CA THR A 173 -4.06 5.86 10.87
C THR A 173 -5.20 6.50 10.08
N ILE A 174 -5.77 7.59 10.61
CA ILE A 174 -6.64 8.50 9.87
C ILE A 174 -6.04 9.89 10.04
N THR A 175 -5.76 10.54 8.92
CA THR A 175 -5.14 11.86 8.85
C THR A 175 -6.07 12.83 8.12
N THR A 176 -6.32 13.97 8.72
CA THR A 176 -7.13 15.05 8.13
C THR A 176 -6.36 15.83 7.07
N PRO A 177 -7.05 16.67 6.26
CA PRO A 177 -6.40 17.47 5.21
C PRO A 177 -5.30 18.43 5.71
N ASP A 178 -5.33 18.84 6.96
CA ASP A 178 -4.31 19.69 7.59
C ASP A 178 -3.11 18.90 8.15
N GLY A 179 -3.10 17.57 7.97
CA GLY A 179 -2.03 16.70 8.43
C GLY A 179 -2.19 16.20 9.88
N THR A 180 -3.30 16.56 10.56
CA THR A 180 -3.56 16.07 11.92
C THR A 180 -3.93 14.59 11.93
N ILE A 181 -3.27 13.78 12.75
CA ILE A 181 -3.63 12.39 12.97
C ILE A 181 -4.76 12.34 14.00
N GLU A 182 -6.00 12.09 13.54
CA GLU A 182 -7.18 11.99 14.41
C GLU A 182 -7.36 10.62 15.04
N PHE A 183 -6.84 9.59 14.39
CA PHE A 183 -6.96 8.21 14.85
C PHE A 183 -5.70 7.43 14.54
N ARG A 184 -5.26 6.64 15.51
CA ARG A 184 -4.24 5.61 15.34
C ARG A 184 -4.56 4.37 16.17
N ALA A 185 -4.29 3.19 15.61
CA ALA A 185 -4.42 1.91 16.30
C ALA A 185 -3.43 0.90 15.73
N GLY A 186 -2.91 0.03 16.58
CA GLY A 186 -1.90 -0.97 16.23
C GLY A 186 -0.52 -0.63 16.80
N GLN A 187 0.49 -1.39 16.41
CA GLN A 187 1.88 -1.13 16.75
C GLN A 187 2.48 -0.26 15.64
N LEU A 188 2.56 1.04 15.89
CA LEU A 188 2.97 2.05 14.92
C LEU A 188 4.33 2.65 15.34
N ASP A 189 5.37 1.83 15.34
CA ASP A 189 6.68 2.19 15.90
C ASP A 189 7.29 3.44 15.28
N PHE A 190 7.14 3.66 13.96
CA PHE A 190 7.60 4.92 13.36
C PHE A 190 6.89 6.15 13.90
N LEU A 191 5.57 6.09 14.09
CA LEU A 191 4.84 7.21 14.70
C LEU A 191 5.25 7.40 16.16
N ASN A 192 5.43 6.31 16.90
CA ASN A 192 5.90 6.39 18.29
C ASN A 192 7.29 7.03 18.36
N VAL A 193 8.20 6.70 17.45
CA VAL A 193 9.53 7.31 17.37
C VAL A 193 9.46 8.78 16.96
N PHE A 194 8.87 9.07 15.80
CA PHE A 194 9.01 10.39 15.15
C PHE A 194 7.95 11.41 15.58
N VAL A 195 6.82 10.95 16.10
CA VAL A 195 5.75 11.84 16.61
C VAL A 195 5.80 11.91 18.13
N ASP A 196 5.95 10.76 18.80
CA ASP A 196 5.89 10.71 20.27
C ASP A 196 7.28 10.78 20.93
N GLY A 197 8.37 10.67 20.16
CA GLY A 197 9.75 10.78 20.63
C GLY A 197 10.30 9.53 21.34
N GLU A 198 9.69 8.36 21.12
CA GLU A 198 10.11 7.08 21.71
C GLU A 198 11.33 6.49 20.98
N THR A 199 12.44 7.22 20.92
CA THR A 199 13.64 6.84 20.14
C THR A 199 14.28 5.52 20.57
N ALA A 200 14.04 5.04 21.79
CA ALA A 200 14.50 3.74 22.25
C ALA A 200 13.96 2.57 21.40
N LEU A 201 12.85 2.76 20.69
CA LEU A 201 12.32 1.76 19.76
C LEU A 201 13.24 1.50 18.56
N LEU A 202 14.19 2.40 18.26
CA LEU A 202 15.19 2.21 17.20
C LEU A 202 16.38 1.32 17.64
N GLU A 203 16.57 1.09 18.94
CA GLU A 203 17.71 0.30 19.44
C GLU A 203 17.84 -1.08 18.78
N PRO A 204 16.77 -1.86 18.54
CA PRO A 204 16.88 -3.15 17.86
C PRO A 204 17.39 -3.04 16.42
N ILE A 205 16.98 -2.00 15.69
CA ILE A 205 17.47 -1.71 14.32
C ILE A 205 18.95 -1.35 14.40
N CYS A 206 19.33 -0.42 15.30
CA CYS A 206 20.70 0.02 15.47
C CYS A 206 21.63 -1.14 15.88
N ALA A 207 21.20 -1.98 16.82
CA ALA A 207 21.96 -3.16 17.22
C ALA A 207 22.17 -4.14 16.05
N ALA A 208 21.15 -4.35 15.21
CA ALA A 208 21.25 -5.21 14.05
C ALA A 208 22.18 -4.63 12.95
N LEU A 209 22.30 -3.30 12.89
CA LEU A 209 23.21 -2.59 11.98
C LEU A 209 24.65 -2.43 12.55
N GLY A 210 24.90 -2.91 13.80
CA GLY A 210 26.22 -2.87 14.44
C GLY A 210 26.50 -1.55 15.14
N GLY A 211 25.46 -0.86 15.61
CA GLY A 211 25.50 0.37 16.41
C GLY A 211 25.54 0.13 17.91
#